data_b0b46db9f92dc7b49717f92431b71f20
#
_entry.id   b0b46db9f92dc7b49717f92431b71f20
#
_cell.length_a   1.000
_cell.length_b   1.000
_cell.length_c   1.000
_cell.angle_alpha   90.00
_cell.angle_beta   90.00
_cell.angle_gamma   90.00
#
_symmetry.space_group_name_H-M   'P 1'
#
loop_
_entity.id
_entity.type
_entity.pdbx_description
1 polymer ?
#
loop_
_entity_poly.entity_id
_entity_poly.type
_entity_poly.pdbx_seq_one_letter_code
_entity_poly.pdbx_strand_id
1 'polypeptide(L)'
;MGGCQAEIGVSSSMAAAALTESLGGTQRQALMAAEIAMEHHLGMTCDPIGGLVQVPCIERNTMGAIKAITASQLALQSSPDYARVSLDKVIKTMWDTAKDMNFKYKETAEGGLALHIPLGLKEC
;
A
#
# COMPACT_ATOMS: atom_id res chain seq x y z
N MET A 1 4.87 5.80 13.05
CA MET A 1 4.17 4.75 12.28
C MET A 1 3.13 5.40 11.38
N GLY A 2 2.89 4.88 10.19
CA GLY A 2 2.15 5.58 9.12
C GLY A 2 0.91 4.87 8.61
N GLY A 3 0.39 3.88 9.32
CA GLY A 3 -0.68 3.02 8.85
C GLY A 3 -0.22 2.01 7.80
N CYS A 4 -1.14 1.18 7.31
CA CYS A 4 -0.83 0.19 6.26
C CYS A 4 -0.40 0.83 4.93
N GLN A 5 -0.66 2.13 4.71
CA GLN A 5 -0.10 2.84 3.55
C GLN A 5 1.44 2.81 3.54
N ALA A 6 2.09 2.88 4.70
CA ALA A 6 3.54 2.89 4.84
C ALA A 6 4.15 1.47 4.90
N GLU A 7 3.35 0.46 5.11
CA GLU A 7 3.76 -0.95 5.13
C GLU A 7 3.44 -1.62 3.79
N ILE A 8 2.18 -1.83 3.51
CA ILE A 8 1.71 -2.52 2.31
C ILE A 8 1.91 -1.65 1.07
N GLY A 9 1.69 -0.33 1.18
CA GLY A 9 1.92 0.60 0.08
C GLY A 9 3.38 0.63 -0.36
N VAL A 10 4.32 0.65 0.58
CA VAL A 10 5.75 0.61 0.28
C VAL A 10 6.16 -0.74 -0.31
N SER A 11 5.71 -1.85 0.27
CA SER A 11 5.99 -3.20 -0.24
C SER A 11 5.46 -3.39 -1.65
N SER A 12 4.23 -2.94 -1.92
CA SER A 12 3.62 -3.00 -3.25
C SER A 12 4.36 -2.14 -4.26
N SER A 13 4.81 -0.94 -3.86
CA SER A 13 5.62 -0.04 -4.68
C SER A 13 6.94 -0.67 -5.09
N MET A 14 7.66 -1.26 -4.14
CA MET A 14 8.92 -1.96 -4.39
C MET A 14 8.72 -3.15 -5.34
N ALA A 15 7.67 -3.95 -5.11
CA ALA A 15 7.34 -5.09 -5.95
C ALA A 15 6.98 -4.67 -7.39
N ALA A 16 6.22 -3.58 -7.54
CA ALA A 16 5.84 -3.04 -8.85
C ALA A 16 7.06 -2.58 -9.65
N ALA A 17 7.99 -1.87 -9.01
CA ALA A 17 9.24 -1.45 -9.64
C ALA A 17 10.09 -2.63 -10.11
N ALA A 18 10.32 -3.59 -9.20
CA ALA A 18 11.11 -4.78 -9.49
C ALA A 18 10.51 -5.63 -10.60
N LEU A 19 9.19 -5.82 -10.59
CA LEU A 19 8.49 -6.56 -11.64
C LEU A 19 8.62 -5.85 -13.00
N THR A 20 8.46 -4.52 -13.03
CA THR A 20 8.57 -3.73 -14.25
C THR A 20 9.96 -3.86 -14.86
N GLU A 21 11.01 -3.76 -14.04
CA GLU A 21 12.39 -3.93 -14.48
C GLU A 21 12.65 -5.36 -14.99
N SER A 22 12.17 -6.37 -14.28
CA SER A 22 12.29 -7.79 -14.67
C SER A 22 11.62 -8.10 -15.99
N LEU A 23 10.56 -7.37 -16.35
CA LEU A 23 9.86 -7.50 -17.63
C LEU A 23 10.47 -6.63 -18.75
N GLY A 24 11.61 -6.02 -18.52
CA GLY A 24 12.34 -5.23 -19.52
C GLY A 24 11.89 -3.77 -19.62
N GLY A 25 11.15 -3.28 -18.64
CA GLY A 25 10.77 -1.87 -18.54
C GLY A 25 11.97 -0.96 -18.27
N THR A 26 11.87 0.28 -18.71
CA THR A 26 12.86 1.32 -18.43
C THR A 26 12.84 1.74 -16.97
N GLN A 27 13.93 2.38 -16.49
CA GLN A 27 13.97 2.96 -15.13
C GLN A 27 12.81 3.93 -14.88
N ARG A 28 12.43 4.74 -15.88
CA ARG A 28 11.30 5.67 -15.76
C ARG A 28 9.96 4.94 -15.62
N GLN A 29 9.78 3.81 -16.33
CA GLN A 29 8.61 2.96 -16.17
C GLN A 29 8.60 2.26 -14.82
N ALA A 30 9.75 1.82 -14.31
CA ALA A 30 9.85 1.23 -12.96
C ALA A 30 9.47 2.25 -11.87
N LEU A 31 9.93 3.49 -11.97
CA LEU A 31 9.54 4.58 -11.06
C LEU A 31 8.04 4.91 -11.19
N MET A 32 7.48 4.89 -12.38
CA MET A 32 6.05 5.09 -12.62
C MET A 32 5.23 3.94 -12.01
N ALA A 33 5.66 2.70 -12.15
CA ALA A 33 4.99 1.56 -11.52
C ALA A 33 4.99 1.67 -9.98
N ALA A 34 6.14 2.05 -9.41
CA ALA A 34 6.28 2.28 -7.98
C ALA A 34 5.34 3.37 -7.47
N GLU A 35 5.25 4.47 -8.19
CA GLU A 35 4.36 5.59 -7.89
C GLU A 35 2.90 5.15 -7.93
N ILE A 36 2.45 4.51 -9.03
CA ILE A 36 1.08 4.04 -9.20
C ILE A 36 0.68 3.08 -8.05
N ALA A 37 1.55 2.13 -7.71
CA ALA A 37 1.27 1.19 -6.64
C ALA A 37 1.16 1.89 -5.28
N MET A 38 2.03 2.85 -4.97
CA MET A 38 2.03 3.55 -3.70
C MET A 38 0.83 4.50 -3.57
N GLU A 39 0.48 5.27 -4.62
CA GLU A 39 -0.64 6.21 -4.56
C GLU A 39 -1.96 5.51 -4.25
N HIS A 40 -2.15 4.27 -4.74
CA HIS A 40 -3.36 3.47 -4.50
C HIS A 40 -3.45 2.89 -3.08
N HIS A 41 -2.46 3.15 -2.23
CA HIS A 41 -2.47 2.79 -0.82
C HIS A 41 -2.54 4.00 0.12
N LEU A 42 -2.54 5.23 -0.42
CA LEU A 42 -2.63 6.44 0.41
C LEU A 42 -3.88 6.42 1.28
N GLY A 43 -3.71 6.79 2.55
CA GLY A 43 -4.79 6.83 3.52
C GLY A 43 -5.16 5.49 4.15
N MET A 44 -4.52 4.39 3.78
CA MET A 44 -4.83 3.08 4.34
C MET A 44 -4.42 3.01 5.82
N THR A 45 -5.43 2.78 6.66
CA THR A 45 -5.28 2.63 8.11
C THR A 45 -4.69 1.26 8.47
N CYS A 46 -4.15 1.13 9.67
CA CYS A 46 -3.70 -0.14 10.23
C CYS A 46 -4.51 -0.45 11.49
N ASP A 47 -5.40 -1.41 11.37
CA ASP A 47 -6.41 -1.76 12.36
C ASP A 47 -6.54 -3.29 12.54
N PRO A 48 -5.41 -3.99 12.87
CA PRO A 48 -5.41 -5.43 12.96
C PRO A 48 -6.30 -5.92 14.11
N ILE A 49 -7.16 -6.90 13.85
CA ILE A 49 -8.08 -7.47 14.83
C ILE A 49 -7.26 -8.15 15.93
N GLY A 50 -7.51 -7.74 17.18
CA GLY A 50 -6.77 -8.23 18.34
C GLY A 50 -5.28 -7.91 18.35
N GLY A 51 -4.82 -6.97 17.52
CA GLY A 51 -3.41 -6.66 17.35
C GLY A 51 -2.62 -7.76 16.62
N LEU A 52 -3.30 -8.75 16.05
CA LEU A 52 -2.68 -9.87 15.35
C LEU A 52 -2.50 -9.56 13.87
N VAL A 53 -1.32 -9.85 13.32
CA VAL A 53 -1.03 -9.65 11.89
C VAL A 53 -1.63 -10.81 11.07
N GLN A 54 -2.94 -10.91 11.09
CA GLN A 54 -3.73 -11.94 10.40
C GLN A 54 -4.85 -11.30 9.58
N VAL A 55 -5.88 -10.78 10.23
CA VAL A 55 -7.02 -10.14 9.58
C VAL A 55 -7.04 -8.65 9.98
N PRO A 56 -7.07 -7.73 9.02
CA PRO A 56 -7.12 -7.89 7.57
C PRO A 56 -5.75 -7.97 6.88
N CYS A 57 -4.67 -8.19 7.61
CA CYS A 57 -3.29 -8.04 7.10
C CYS A 57 -2.98 -9.00 5.94
N ILE A 58 -3.38 -10.27 6.04
CA ILE A 58 -3.16 -11.27 4.97
C ILE A 58 -3.86 -10.84 3.68
N GLU A 59 -5.12 -10.43 3.78
CA GLU A 59 -5.91 -9.99 2.63
C GLU A 59 -5.35 -8.71 2.01
N ARG A 60 -4.97 -7.74 2.84
CA ARG A 60 -4.35 -6.48 2.38
C ARG A 60 -3.02 -6.72 1.67
N ASN A 61 -2.18 -7.62 2.18
CA ASN A 61 -0.93 -8.00 1.51
C ASN A 61 -1.20 -8.69 0.17
N THR A 62 -2.18 -9.59 0.10
CA THR A 62 -2.60 -10.23 -1.14
C THR A 62 -3.06 -9.20 -2.17
N MET A 63 -3.91 -8.26 -1.76
CA MET A 63 -4.36 -7.17 -2.64
C MET A 63 -3.22 -6.23 -3.03
N GLY A 64 -2.26 -6.00 -2.14
CA GLY A 64 -1.04 -5.24 -2.43
C GLY A 64 -0.20 -5.89 -3.54
N ALA A 65 -0.06 -7.21 -3.53
CA ALA A 65 0.63 -7.96 -4.58
C ALA A 65 -0.10 -7.83 -5.94
N ILE A 66 -1.42 -7.96 -5.96
CA ILE A 66 -2.21 -7.76 -7.18
C ILE A 66 -2.09 -6.34 -7.72
N LYS A 67 -2.12 -5.33 -6.84
CA LYS A 67 -1.90 -3.93 -7.23
C LYS A 67 -0.50 -3.71 -7.82
N ALA A 68 0.53 -4.36 -7.29
CA ALA A 68 1.88 -4.28 -7.84
C ALA A 68 1.95 -4.81 -9.27
N ILE A 69 1.30 -5.94 -9.55
CA ILE A 69 1.21 -6.52 -10.89
C ILE A 69 0.47 -5.55 -11.83
N THR A 70 -0.67 -5.03 -11.40
CA THR A 70 -1.46 -4.09 -12.19
C THR A 70 -0.71 -2.80 -12.47
N ALA A 71 -0.03 -2.23 -11.48
CA ALA A 71 0.78 -1.02 -11.63
C ALA A 71 1.94 -1.23 -12.62
N SER A 72 2.60 -2.39 -12.55
CA SER A 72 3.65 -2.75 -13.52
C SER A 72 3.10 -2.81 -14.95
N GLN A 73 1.95 -3.46 -15.16
CA GLN A 73 1.32 -3.54 -16.47
C GLN A 73 0.91 -2.16 -17.02
N LEU A 74 0.34 -1.32 -16.16
CA LEU A 74 -0.01 0.06 -16.54
C LEU A 74 1.22 0.86 -16.97
N ALA A 75 2.30 0.77 -16.20
CA ALA A 75 3.55 1.49 -16.50
C ALA A 75 4.20 1.01 -17.80
N LEU A 76 4.22 -0.31 -18.05
CA LEU A 76 4.77 -0.88 -19.28
C LEU A 76 4.00 -0.47 -20.53
N GLN A 77 2.69 -0.28 -20.42
CA GLN A 77 1.81 0.13 -21.52
C GLN A 77 1.70 1.64 -21.68
N SER A 78 2.27 2.42 -20.76
CA SER A 78 2.18 3.89 -20.74
C SER A 78 3.51 4.53 -21.10
N SER A 79 3.44 5.78 -21.57
CA SER A 79 4.64 6.61 -21.71
C SER A 79 4.87 7.38 -20.41
N PRO A 80 6.05 7.23 -19.77
CA PRO A 80 6.41 7.99 -18.58
C PRO A 80 6.40 9.53 -18.77
N ASP A 81 6.43 9.99 -20.01
CA ASP A 81 6.40 11.43 -20.33
C ASP A 81 5.03 12.06 -19.99
N TYR A 82 4.00 11.27 -19.88
CA TYR A 82 2.66 11.71 -19.46
C TYR A 82 2.41 11.59 -17.96
N ALA A 83 3.35 11.02 -17.18
CA ALA A 83 3.23 10.90 -15.74
C ALA A 83 3.19 12.29 -15.09
N ARG A 84 2.07 12.63 -14.44
CA ARG A 84 1.89 13.92 -13.75
C ARG A 84 2.32 13.84 -12.29
N VAL A 85 2.32 12.67 -11.74
CA VAL A 85 2.70 12.39 -10.35
C VAL A 85 4.08 11.76 -10.34
N SER A 86 4.93 12.14 -9.40
CA SER A 86 6.21 11.50 -9.18
C SER A 86 6.20 10.70 -7.90
N LEU A 87 7.02 9.67 -7.83
CA LEU A 87 7.18 8.85 -6.62
C LEU A 87 7.50 9.71 -5.39
N ASP A 88 8.36 10.73 -5.53
CA ASP A 88 8.70 11.64 -4.42
C ASP A 88 7.49 12.40 -3.89
N LYS A 89 6.59 12.82 -4.78
CA LYS A 89 5.35 13.50 -4.37
C LYS A 89 4.39 12.56 -3.63
N VAL A 90 4.29 11.31 -4.05
CA VAL A 90 3.47 10.30 -3.37
C VAL A 90 4.06 9.99 -2.00
N ILE A 91 5.38 9.82 -1.89
CA ILE A 91 6.07 9.61 -0.60
C ILE A 91 5.80 10.79 0.34
N LYS A 92 5.93 12.02 -0.16
CA LYS A 92 5.63 13.21 0.63
C LYS A 92 4.16 13.24 1.08
N THR A 93 3.24 12.94 0.18
CA THR A 93 1.80 12.87 0.49
C THR A 93 1.51 11.81 1.53
N MET A 94 2.11 10.62 1.41
CA MET A 94 1.99 9.55 2.40
C MET A 94 2.48 10.01 3.79
N TRP A 95 3.60 10.72 3.84
CA TRP A 95 4.14 11.27 5.08
C TRP A 95 3.21 12.31 5.71
N ASP A 96 2.67 13.23 4.90
CA ASP A 96 1.74 14.25 5.38
C ASP A 96 0.44 13.60 5.87
N THR A 97 -0.13 12.65 5.11
CA THR A 97 -1.29 11.85 5.52
C THR A 97 -1.04 11.09 6.82
N ALA A 98 0.17 10.53 6.99
CA ALA A 98 0.53 9.83 8.23
C ALA A 98 0.54 10.76 9.45
N LYS A 99 0.97 12.01 9.29
CA LYS A 99 0.93 13.01 10.39
C LYS A 99 -0.50 13.35 10.79
N ASP A 100 -1.38 13.50 9.81
CA ASP A 100 -2.78 13.87 10.02
C ASP A 100 -3.66 12.70 10.46
N MET A 101 -3.23 11.46 10.23
CA MET A 101 -3.95 10.27 10.63
C MET A 101 -4.05 10.18 12.15
N ASN A 102 -5.27 9.99 12.66
CA ASN A 102 -5.49 9.82 14.09
C ASN A 102 -4.73 8.58 14.61
N PHE A 103 -4.17 8.68 15.81
CA PHE A 103 -3.38 7.63 16.46
C PHE A 103 -4.08 6.27 16.50
N LYS A 104 -5.39 6.24 16.74
CA LYS A 104 -6.17 5.00 16.80
C LYS A 104 -6.19 4.19 15.48
N TYR A 105 -5.76 4.80 14.37
CA TYR A 105 -5.66 4.16 13.05
C TYR A 105 -4.22 3.79 12.65
N LYS A 106 -3.28 3.92 13.58
CA LYS A 106 -1.85 3.71 13.35
C LYS A 106 -1.33 2.50 14.13
N GLU A 107 -1.60 1.31 13.66
CA GLU A 107 -1.09 0.02 14.20
C GLU A 107 -1.41 -0.24 15.68
N THR A 108 -2.43 0.42 16.23
CA THR A 108 -2.77 0.36 17.66
C THR A 108 -3.85 -0.66 18.00
N ALA A 109 -4.60 -1.12 17.02
CA ALA A 109 -5.83 -1.91 17.22
C ALA A 109 -6.90 -1.21 18.09
N GLU A 110 -6.79 0.13 18.24
CA GLU A 110 -7.71 0.95 19.03
C GLU A 110 -8.81 1.61 18.18
N GLY A 111 -8.86 1.31 16.88
CA GLY A 111 -9.82 1.88 15.92
C GLY A 111 -10.10 0.95 14.75
N GLY A 112 -10.98 1.41 13.86
CA GLY A 112 -11.30 0.70 12.62
C GLY A 112 -11.90 -0.68 12.85
N LEU A 113 -11.49 -1.66 12.04
CA LEU A 113 -11.99 -3.04 12.11
C LEU A 113 -11.75 -3.70 13.47
N ALA A 114 -10.65 -3.36 14.15
CA ALA A 114 -10.32 -3.93 15.45
C ALA A 114 -11.39 -3.71 16.52
N LEU A 115 -12.19 -2.63 16.41
CA LEU A 115 -13.28 -2.34 17.35
C LEU A 115 -14.59 -3.05 16.99
N HIS A 116 -14.78 -3.39 15.73
CA HIS A 116 -16.08 -3.87 15.24
C HIS A 116 -16.14 -5.39 15.08
N ILE A 117 -15.00 -6.05 15.11
CA ILE A 117 -14.92 -7.50 14.95
C ILE A 117 -14.54 -8.12 16.31
N PRO A 118 -15.44 -8.88 16.94
CA PRO A 118 -15.13 -9.53 18.21
C PRO A 118 -14.06 -10.61 18.03
N LEU A 119 -13.16 -10.72 19.00
CA LEU A 119 -12.14 -11.78 19.08
C LEU A 119 -12.71 -13.17 19.36
N GLY A 120 -14.03 -13.32 19.40
CA GLY A 120 -14.68 -14.59 19.59
C GLY A 120 -14.33 -15.54 18.45
N LEU A 121 -13.40 -16.44 18.70
CA LEU A 121 -13.28 -17.67 17.95
C LEU A 121 -14.64 -18.35 18.04
N LYS A 122 -15.41 -18.37 16.96
CA LYS A 122 -16.44 -19.38 16.83
C LYS A 122 -15.66 -20.68 16.78
N GLU A 123 -15.66 -21.42 17.87
CA GLU A 123 -15.28 -22.82 17.83
C GLU A 123 -16.18 -23.47 16.78
N CYS A 124 -15.56 -23.95 15.72
CA CYS A 124 -16.22 -24.79 14.72
C CYS A 124 -16.44 -26.17 15.31
#